data_bdf841022f8f70d880e00ec5f9b30d69
#
_entry.id   bdf841022f8f70d880e00ec5f9b30d69
#
_cell.length_a   1.000
_cell.length_b   1.000
_cell.length_c   1.000
_cell.angle_alpha   90.00
_cell.angle_beta   90.00
_cell.angle_gamma   90.00
#
_symmetry.space_group_name_H-M   'P 1'
#
loop_
_entity.id
_entity.type
_entity.pdbx_description
1 polymer ?
#
loop_
_entity_poly.entity_id
_entity_poly.type
_entity_poly.pdbx_seq_one_letter_code
_entity_poly.pdbx_strand_id
1 'polypeptide(L)'
;NENLTLCGTIAFIQEREYTKKNEKTGEEVQKLRFSLTIEDGTGSIRVTYFPKKATVDKIRELKTGDWVVLSGANESYNGSISYTAKRINYGTQPEGFLPEARKGRPVPKAYHTVFPEPYIDYTQAGFFDQPEKPAALKNNTFVVFDLETTGLNNQPAMGKMDRIIEIGAVKIVDGDIAEKFSTFVACPTRLPPEIVSLTGIHDEDLVGAPTIDKVIPDFYKFCEGCFLVGHNVQFDYRFIRYYGEENRYMFDQKQYDTLTLAQELLRGVGLNNYKLNTIADHYGFTFNHHRAFDDALTTAKIFIELIKQRKALP
;
A
#
# COMPACT_ATOMS: atom_id res chain seq x y z
N ASN A 1 29.14 0.82 -2.23
CA ASN A 1 28.68 2.09 -1.68
C ASN A 1 28.99 3.19 -2.70
N GLU A 2 27.96 3.72 -3.36
CA GLU A 2 28.12 4.85 -4.27
C GLU A 2 27.77 6.15 -3.55
N ASN A 3 28.63 7.15 -3.67
CA ASN A 3 28.32 8.49 -3.20
C ASN A 3 27.41 9.16 -4.23
N LEU A 4 26.21 9.52 -3.80
CA LEU A 4 25.18 10.11 -4.64
C LEU A 4 24.77 11.47 -4.09
N THR A 5 24.38 12.37 -4.99
CA THR A 5 23.69 13.62 -4.65
C THR A 5 22.25 13.48 -5.09
N LEU A 6 21.33 13.71 -4.16
CA LEU A 6 19.89 13.71 -4.40
C LEU A 6 19.35 15.11 -4.18
N CYS A 7 18.31 15.49 -4.89
CA CYS A 7 17.56 16.71 -4.60
C CYS A 7 16.07 16.44 -4.74
N GLY A 8 15.26 17.20 -4.03
CA GLY A 8 13.82 17.05 -4.06
C GLY A 8 13.15 17.79 -2.90
N THR A 9 11.84 17.66 -2.85
CA THR A 9 10.99 18.25 -1.82
C THR A 9 10.87 17.29 -0.62
N ILE A 10 10.92 17.82 0.58
CA ILE A 10 10.66 17.04 1.80
C ILE A 10 9.16 16.74 1.87
N ALA A 11 8.77 15.48 1.66
CA ALA A 11 7.40 15.01 1.86
C ALA A 11 7.12 14.65 3.31
N PHE A 12 8.16 14.22 4.05
CA PHE A 12 8.07 13.87 5.46
C PHE A 12 9.41 14.08 6.15
N ILE A 13 9.37 14.55 7.41
CA ILE A 13 10.54 14.66 8.27
C ILE A 13 10.16 14.31 9.71
N GLN A 14 10.96 13.46 10.36
CA GLN A 14 10.76 13.06 11.74
C GLN A 14 12.09 12.96 12.49
N GLU A 15 12.17 13.63 13.62
CA GLU A 15 13.27 13.47 14.58
C GLU A 15 13.01 12.26 15.49
N ARG A 16 14.04 11.46 15.75
CA ARG A 16 14.00 10.35 16.69
C ARG A 16 15.27 10.27 17.50
N GLU A 17 15.12 10.03 18.78
CA GLU A 17 16.23 9.66 19.65
C GLU A 17 16.49 8.17 19.60
N TYR A 18 17.77 7.79 19.72
CA TYR A 18 18.17 6.40 19.84
C TYR A 18 19.40 6.29 20.74
N THR A 19 19.51 5.18 21.45
CA THR A 19 20.65 4.89 22.30
C THR A 19 21.70 4.13 21.51
N LYS A 20 22.95 4.64 21.51
CA LYS A 20 24.10 3.93 20.93
C LYS A 20 25.09 3.60 22.02
N LYS A 21 25.46 2.32 22.14
CA LYS A 21 26.50 1.87 23.06
C LYS A 21 27.86 2.19 22.47
N ASN A 22 28.72 2.84 23.24
CA ASN A 22 30.09 3.10 22.83
C ASN A 22 30.90 1.78 22.90
N GLU A 23 31.42 1.35 21.79
CA GLU A 23 32.14 0.08 21.68
C GLU A 23 33.43 0.02 22.51
N LYS A 24 34.01 1.18 22.87
CA LYS A 24 35.25 1.26 23.66
C LYS A 24 35.03 1.40 25.15
N THR A 25 33.98 2.14 25.57
CA THR A 25 33.72 2.44 26.99
C THR A 25 32.54 1.67 27.56
N GLY A 26 31.70 1.07 26.70
CA GLY A 26 30.48 0.39 27.11
C GLY A 26 29.34 1.34 27.54
N GLU A 27 29.57 2.65 27.54
CA GLU A 27 28.60 3.66 27.95
C GLU A 27 27.49 3.84 26.90
N GLU A 28 26.27 4.02 27.35
CA GLU A 28 25.14 4.33 26.52
C GLU A 28 25.02 5.84 26.29
N VAL A 29 25.04 6.26 25.02
CA VAL A 29 24.94 7.67 24.64
C VAL A 29 23.67 7.88 23.84
N GLN A 30 22.85 8.82 24.26
CA GLN A 30 21.68 9.28 23.52
C GLN A 30 22.13 10.04 22.26
N LYS A 31 21.60 9.65 21.12
CA LYS A 31 21.87 10.27 19.82
C LYS A 31 20.60 10.57 19.08
N LEU A 32 20.67 11.56 18.19
CA LEU A 32 19.56 11.94 17.31
C LEU A 32 19.76 11.37 15.91
N ARG A 33 18.63 10.98 15.29
CA ARG A 33 18.56 10.72 13.87
C ARG A 33 17.31 11.40 13.30
N PHE A 34 17.41 11.83 12.05
CA PHE A 34 16.27 12.30 11.28
C PHE A 34 15.94 11.27 10.20
N SER A 35 14.67 10.94 10.07
CA SER A 35 14.13 10.16 8.99
C SER A 35 13.36 11.09 8.08
N LEU A 36 13.73 11.14 6.80
CA LEU A 36 13.08 11.99 5.81
C LEU A 36 12.54 11.12 4.65
N THR A 37 11.50 11.60 4.02
CA THR A 37 11.09 11.15 2.69
C THR A 37 11.27 12.31 1.74
N ILE A 38 12.04 12.12 0.69
CA ILE A 38 12.32 13.11 -0.35
C ILE A 38 11.62 12.68 -1.62
N GLU A 39 10.95 13.62 -2.26
CA GLU A 39 10.20 13.43 -3.51
C GLU A 39 10.66 14.43 -4.56
N ASP A 40 10.80 13.97 -5.81
CA ASP A 40 11.16 14.81 -6.94
C ASP A 40 10.11 14.77 -8.07
N GLY A 41 8.94 14.18 -7.80
CA GLY A 41 7.87 13.97 -8.77
C GLY A 41 8.07 12.74 -9.67
N THR A 42 9.27 12.14 -9.70
CA THR A 42 9.52 10.87 -10.37
C THR A 42 9.42 9.67 -9.42
N GLY A 43 9.57 9.93 -8.12
CA GLY A 43 9.48 8.93 -7.06
C GLY A 43 9.79 9.52 -5.70
N SER A 44 9.82 8.66 -4.69
CA SER A 44 10.20 9.02 -3.33
C SER A 44 11.32 8.12 -2.82
N ILE A 45 12.20 8.68 -1.99
CA ILE A 45 13.26 7.94 -1.32
C ILE A 45 13.27 8.22 0.17
N ARG A 46 13.48 7.17 0.96
CA ARG A 46 13.73 7.34 2.40
C ARG A 46 15.19 7.63 2.65
N VAL A 47 15.41 8.65 3.46
CA VAL A 47 16.73 9.16 3.82
C VAL A 47 16.87 9.10 5.34
N THR A 48 17.99 8.55 5.79
CA THR A 48 18.41 8.66 7.18
C THR A 48 19.54 9.68 7.30
N TYR A 49 19.43 10.58 8.25
CA TYR A 49 20.47 11.56 8.56
C TYR A 49 20.84 11.53 10.03
N PHE A 50 22.13 11.46 10.30
CA PHE A 50 22.71 11.51 11.65
C PHE A 50 23.40 12.87 11.84
N PRO A 51 22.75 13.85 12.49
CA PRO A 51 23.28 15.18 12.62
C PRO A 51 24.51 15.23 13.53
N LYS A 52 25.43 16.12 13.20
CA LYS A 52 26.46 16.58 14.17
C LYS A 52 25.81 17.59 15.09
N LYS A 53 26.31 17.72 16.34
CA LYS A 53 25.79 18.66 17.34
C LYS A 53 25.59 20.09 16.78
N ALA A 54 26.52 20.56 15.93
CA ALA A 54 26.44 21.88 15.30
C ALA A 54 25.40 22.00 14.17
N THR A 55 24.78 20.91 13.72
CA THR A 55 23.83 20.91 12.59
C THR A 55 22.40 20.59 13.02
N VAL A 56 22.16 20.21 14.27
CA VAL A 56 20.85 19.81 14.78
C VAL A 56 19.82 20.93 14.58
N ASP A 57 20.14 22.15 14.99
CA ASP A 57 19.19 23.26 14.93
C ASP A 57 18.80 23.61 13.49
N LYS A 58 19.77 23.58 12.58
CA LYS A 58 19.51 23.79 11.13
C LYS A 58 18.57 22.74 10.53
N ILE A 59 18.67 21.48 10.98
CA ILE A 59 17.79 20.41 10.46
C ILE A 59 16.39 20.53 11.07
N ARG A 60 16.27 21.02 12.28
CA ARG A 60 14.98 21.30 12.93
C ARG A 60 14.18 22.42 12.25
N GLU A 61 14.86 23.32 11.54
CA GLU A 61 14.22 24.38 10.75
C GLU A 61 13.54 23.83 9.48
N LEU A 62 14.00 22.67 8.96
CA LEU A 62 13.45 22.05 7.77
C LEU A 62 12.00 21.60 7.99
N LYS A 63 11.17 21.84 6.97
CA LYS A 63 9.74 21.52 6.98
C LYS A 63 9.34 20.72 5.74
N THR A 64 8.23 20.05 5.82
CA THR A 64 7.54 19.49 4.65
C THR A 64 7.27 20.60 3.64
N GLY A 65 7.60 20.37 2.39
CA GLY A 65 7.54 21.34 1.29
C GLY A 65 8.88 22.02 0.96
N ASP A 66 9.88 21.97 1.84
CA ASP A 66 11.20 22.53 1.56
C ASP A 66 11.92 21.71 0.48
N TRP A 67 12.56 22.42 -0.47
CA TRP A 67 13.44 21.79 -1.44
C TRP A 67 14.85 21.67 -0.88
N VAL A 68 15.40 20.46 -0.91
CA VAL A 68 16.71 20.16 -0.34
C VAL A 68 17.63 19.46 -1.32
N VAL A 69 18.92 19.64 -1.10
CA VAL A 69 19.99 18.90 -1.77
C VAL A 69 20.74 18.10 -0.72
N LEU A 70 20.80 16.79 -0.93
CA LEU A 70 21.43 15.85 -0.04
C LEU A 70 22.64 15.21 -0.70
N SER A 71 23.74 15.10 0.02
CA SER A 71 24.86 14.26 -0.39
C SER A 71 25.08 13.15 0.62
N GLY A 72 25.23 11.94 0.15
CA GLY A 72 25.35 10.75 0.99
C GLY A 72 25.69 9.51 0.20
N ALA A 73 25.37 8.36 0.74
CA ALA A 73 25.65 7.09 0.10
C ALA A 73 24.49 6.11 0.26
N ASN A 74 24.31 5.27 -0.74
CA ASN A 74 23.52 4.07 -0.61
C ASN A 74 24.31 3.05 0.23
N GLU A 75 23.65 2.49 1.21
CA GLU A 75 24.17 1.40 2.04
C GLU A 75 23.26 0.19 1.87
N SER A 76 23.87 -0.96 1.65
CA SER A 76 23.15 -2.23 1.61
C SER A 76 23.37 -2.98 2.93
N TYR A 77 22.29 -3.33 3.60
CA TYR A 77 22.30 -4.15 4.79
C TYR A 77 21.23 -5.24 4.66
N ASN A 78 21.63 -6.51 4.75
CA ASN A 78 20.72 -7.66 4.59
C ASN A 78 19.86 -7.60 3.30
N GLY A 79 20.46 -7.17 2.19
CA GLY A 79 19.78 -7.05 0.90
C GLY A 79 18.88 -5.81 0.73
N SER A 80 18.73 -5.00 1.77
CA SER A 80 17.99 -3.74 1.71
C SER A 80 18.91 -2.58 1.39
N ILE A 81 18.46 -1.70 0.47
CA ILE A 81 19.17 -0.48 0.11
C ILE A 81 18.55 0.68 0.89
N SER A 82 19.39 1.40 1.64
CA SER A 82 19.02 2.65 2.31
C SER A 82 19.94 3.78 1.87
N TYR A 83 19.45 5.01 1.89
CA TYR A 83 20.27 6.17 1.64
C TYR A 83 20.57 6.88 2.97
N THR A 84 21.86 6.97 3.29
CA THR A 84 22.33 7.71 4.46
C THR A 84 22.93 9.05 4.00
N ALA A 85 22.25 10.13 4.35
CA ALA A 85 22.74 11.46 4.04
C ALA A 85 23.92 11.83 4.97
N LYS A 86 24.98 12.40 4.39
CA LYS A 86 26.11 13.00 5.12
C LYS A 86 25.94 14.51 5.28
N ARG A 87 25.23 15.15 4.34
CA ARG A 87 24.89 16.58 4.35
C ARG A 87 23.49 16.79 3.80
N ILE A 88 22.80 17.75 4.37
CA ILE A 88 21.52 18.25 3.89
C ILE A 88 21.66 19.78 3.82
N ASN A 89 21.34 20.36 2.67
CA ASN A 89 21.34 21.80 2.47
C ASN A 89 20.01 22.23 1.87
N TYR A 90 19.56 23.44 2.18
CA TYR A 90 18.50 24.07 1.42
C TYR A 90 18.96 24.19 -0.03
N GLY A 91 18.07 23.89 -0.95
CA GLY A 91 18.22 24.09 -2.37
C GLY A 91 17.07 24.94 -2.91
N THR A 92 17.25 25.42 -4.12
CA THR A 92 16.16 26.05 -4.86
C THR A 92 15.76 25.07 -5.96
N GLN A 93 14.46 24.82 -6.06
CA GLN A 93 13.95 24.03 -7.19
C GLN A 93 14.36 24.72 -8.48
N PRO A 94 15.03 24.02 -9.42
CA PRO A 94 15.42 24.63 -10.68
C PRO A 94 14.21 25.23 -11.40
N GLU A 95 14.38 26.42 -11.97
CA GLU A 95 13.33 27.07 -12.75
C GLU A 95 12.97 26.21 -13.96
N GLY A 96 11.68 25.91 -14.13
CA GLY A 96 11.22 24.99 -15.16
C GLY A 96 11.42 23.50 -14.85
N PHE A 97 11.89 23.14 -13.66
CA PHE A 97 11.87 21.76 -13.20
C PHE A 97 10.40 21.34 -12.99
N LEU A 98 9.80 20.88 -14.06
CA LEU A 98 8.61 20.07 -14.02
C LEU A 98 9.11 18.62 -14.07
N PRO A 99 8.96 17.84 -12.98
CA PRO A 99 9.17 16.42 -13.11
C PRO A 99 8.35 15.99 -14.31
N GLU A 100 8.97 15.33 -15.29
CA GLU A 100 8.17 14.67 -16.32
C GLU A 100 7.28 13.70 -15.58
N ALA A 101 6.03 14.11 -15.38
CA ALA A 101 5.04 13.20 -14.89
C ALA A 101 5.14 11.98 -15.80
N ARG A 102 5.52 10.84 -15.25
CA ARG A 102 5.59 9.61 -16.03
C ARG A 102 4.21 9.47 -16.63
N LYS A 103 4.06 9.78 -17.93
CA LYS A 103 2.79 9.65 -18.63
C LYS A 103 2.43 8.20 -18.60
N GLY A 104 1.48 7.84 -17.73
CA GLY A 104 0.94 6.52 -17.65
C GLY A 104 0.33 6.13 -18.99
N ARG A 105 0.23 4.83 -19.25
CA ARG A 105 -0.59 4.34 -20.36
C ARG A 105 -2.05 4.70 -20.08
N PRO A 106 -2.84 4.97 -21.12
CA PRO A 106 -4.27 5.11 -20.96
C PRO A 106 -4.88 3.79 -20.45
N VAL A 107 -6.03 3.89 -19.81
CA VAL A 107 -6.79 2.70 -19.39
C VAL A 107 -7.06 1.80 -20.62
N PRO A 108 -6.82 0.51 -20.54
CA PRO A 108 -7.11 -0.43 -21.63
C PRO A 108 -8.59 -0.37 -22.03
N LYS A 109 -8.88 -0.37 -23.32
CA LYS A 109 -10.27 -0.34 -23.81
C LYS A 109 -11.05 -1.62 -23.49
N ALA A 110 -10.36 -2.75 -23.37
CA ALA A 110 -10.95 -4.06 -23.08
C ALA A 110 -10.08 -4.84 -22.09
N TYR A 111 -10.66 -5.81 -21.43
CA TYR A 111 -9.93 -6.85 -20.68
C TYR A 111 -9.32 -7.83 -21.67
N HIS A 112 -8.12 -8.34 -21.37
CA HIS A 112 -7.39 -9.23 -22.28
C HIS A 112 -7.04 -10.59 -21.67
N THR A 113 -6.81 -10.65 -20.38
CA THR A 113 -6.32 -11.85 -19.69
C THR A 113 -7.24 -12.26 -18.56
N VAL A 114 -7.61 -11.32 -17.71
CA VAL A 114 -8.50 -11.55 -16.56
C VAL A 114 -9.78 -10.76 -16.76
N PHE A 115 -10.89 -11.45 -16.86
CA PHE A 115 -12.20 -10.86 -17.09
C PHE A 115 -12.96 -10.80 -15.74
N PRO A 116 -13.47 -9.64 -15.34
CA PRO A 116 -14.35 -9.56 -14.18
C PRO A 116 -15.61 -10.41 -14.41
N GLU A 117 -16.09 -11.00 -13.33
CA GLU A 117 -17.32 -11.77 -13.33
C GLU A 117 -18.39 -11.09 -12.48
N PRO A 118 -19.67 -11.15 -12.83
CA PRO A 118 -20.75 -10.70 -11.95
C PRO A 118 -20.65 -11.42 -10.60
N TYR A 119 -20.80 -10.67 -9.50
CA TYR A 119 -20.92 -11.25 -8.18
C TYR A 119 -22.39 -11.30 -7.77
N ILE A 120 -22.88 -12.48 -7.42
CA ILE A 120 -24.26 -12.70 -6.95
C ILE A 120 -24.17 -13.25 -5.54
N ASP A 121 -24.67 -12.51 -4.57
CA ASP A 121 -24.81 -12.99 -3.20
C ASP A 121 -26.15 -13.70 -3.03
N TYR A 122 -26.13 -15.02 -3.07
CA TYR A 122 -27.32 -15.84 -2.88
C TYR A 122 -27.83 -15.87 -1.43
N THR A 123 -27.11 -15.28 -0.49
CA THR A 123 -27.49 -15.24 0.93
C THR A 123 -28.28 -13.98 1.30
N GLN A 124 -28.35 -12.99 0.41
CA GLN A 124 -29.12 -11.78 0.67
C GLN A 124 -30.62 -12.08 0.64
N ALA A 125 -31.28 -11.80 1.75
CA ALA A 125 -32.72 -11.85 1.88
C ALA A 125 -33.41 -10.90 0.89
N GLY A 126 -34.58 -11.31 0.43
CA GLY A 126 -35.32 -10.79 -0.72
C GLY A 126 -35.37 -9.27 -0.89
N PHE A 127 -35.64 -8.89 -2.13
CA PHE A 127 -35.60 -7.54 -2.73
C PHE A 127 -36.44 -6.46 -2.00
N PHE A 128 -37.26 -6.82 -1.03
CA PHE A 128 -38.27 -5.93 -0.44
C PHE A 128 -37.90 -5.27 0.90
N ASP A 129 -36.81 -5.69 1.55
CA ASP A 129 -36.45 -5.25 2.92
C ASP A 129 -35.04 -4.65 3.05
N GLN A 130 -34.47 -4.09 1.99
CA GLN A 130 -33.14 -3.49 2.11
C GLN A 130 -33.25 -2.09 2.74
N PRO A 131 -32.57 -1.82 3.88
CA PRO A 131 -32.53 -0.50 4.47
C PRO A 131 -31.90 0.50 3.51
N GLU A 132 -32.33 1.75 3.58
CA GLU A 132 -31.81 2.81 2.71
C GLU A 132 -30.29 2.97 2.86
N LYS A 133 -29.56 2.82 1.74
CA LYS A 133 -28.12 2.91 1.71
C LYS A 133 -27.65 4.36 1.85
N PRO A 134 -26.59 4.64 2.63
CA PRO A 134 -26.02 5.97 2.71
C PRO A 134 -25.63 6.52 1.34
N ALA A 135 -25.82 7.83 1.14
CA ALA A 135 -25.42 8.52 -0.09
C ALA A 135 -23.94 8.31 -0.45
N ALA A 136 -23.09 8.16 0.57
CA ALA A 136 -21.68 7.85 0.42
C ALA A 136 -21.42 6.54 -0.34
N LEU A 137 -22.29 5.55 -0.23
CA LEU A 137 -22.21 4.30 -0.97
C LEU A 137 -22.91 4.37 -2.33
N LYS A 138 -24.05 5.07 -2.41
CA LYS A 138 -24.85 5.19 -3.66
C LYS A 138 -24.15 6.01 -4.75
N ASN A 139 -23.41 7.04 -4.37
CA ASN A 139 -22.84 8.02 -5.32
C ASN A 139 -21.39 7.74 -5.67
N ASN A 140 -20.84 6.62 -5.22
CA ASN A 140 -19.44 6.28 -5.42
C ASN A 140 -19.28 4.81 -5.78
N THR A 141 -18.25 4.54 -6.58
CA THR A 141 -17.83 3.17 -6.92
C THR A 141 -16.50 2.85 -6.24
N PHE A 142 -16.40 1.68 -5.66
CA PHE A 142 -15.22 1.25 -4.93
C PHE A 142 -14.72 -0.09 -5.48
N VAL A 143 -13.40 -0.24 -5.53
CA VAL A 143 -12.76 -1.54 -5.68
C VAL A 143 -12.11 -1.88 -4.34
N VAL A 144 -12.61 -2.92 -3.72
CA VAL A 144 -12.04 -3.49 -2.50
C VAL A 144 -11.14 -4.63 -2.91
N PHE A 145 -9.89 -4.62 -2.49
CA PHE A 145 -8.90 -5.59 -2.95
C PHE A 145 -7.97 -6.04 -1.83
N ASP A 146 -7.41 -7.20 -2.03
CA ASP A 146 -6.41 -7.85 -1.19
C ASP A 146 -5.43 -8.62 -2.06
N LEU A 147 -4.22 -8.84 -1.60
CA LEU A 147 -3.15 -9.50 -2.32
C LEU A 147 -2.51 -10.60 -1.48
N GLU A 148 -2.24 -11.76 -2.11
CA GLU A 148 -1.26 -12.68 -1.55
C GLU A 148 0.10 -12.46 -2.23
N THR A 149 1.15 -12.51 -1.43
CA THR A 149 2.51 -12.15 -1.87
C THR A 149 3.56 -13.15 -1.39
N THR A 150 4.74 -13.16 -2.02
CA THR A 150 5.86 -14.01 -1.62
C THR A 150 6.57 -13.56 -0.33
N GLY A 151 6.10 -12.49 0.29
CA GLY A 151 6.66 -11.94 1.53
C GLY A 151 6.20 -10.51 1.80
N LEU A 152 6.80 -9.87 2.79
CA LEU A 152 6.35 -8.57 3.31
C LEU A 152 7.10 -7.37 2.73
N ASN A 153 8.10 -7.60 1.85
CA ASN A 153 8.91 -6.51 1.31
C ASN A 153 8.17 -5.78 0.18
N ASN A 154 7.47 -4.73 0.54
CA ASN A 154 6.70 -3.86 -0.35
C ASN A 154 7.35 -2.48 -0.59
N GLN A 155 8.66 -2.37 -0.36
CA GLN A 155 9.42 -1.13 -0.53
C GLN A 155 10.67 -1.38 -1.35
N PRO A 156 10.70 -1.02 -2.65
CA PRO A 156 11.85 -1.29 -3.53
C PRO A 156 13.17 -0.68 -3.03
N ALA A 157 13.09 0.48 -2.36
CA ALA A 157 14.26 1.15 -1.77
C ALA A 157 14.92 0.37 -0.61
N MET A 158 14.27 -0.68 -0.11
CA MET A 158 14.76 -1.53 0.98
C MET A 158 15.26 -2.89 0.49
N GLY A 159 15.34 -3.10 -0.81
CA GLY A 159 15.75 -4.35 -1.44
C GLY A 159 14.84 -4.73 -2.60
N LYS A 160 14.88 -6.01 -2.99
CA LYS A 160 14.05 -6.52 -4.06
C LYS A 160 12.59 -6.60 -3.59
N MET A 161 11.68 -6.00 -4.34
CA MET A 161 10.24 -6.11 -4.13
C MET A 161 9.80 -7.58 -4.13
N ASP A 162 9.00 -7.99 -3.16
CA ASP A 162 8.35 -9.30 -3.19
C ASP A 162 7.32 -9.36 -4.33
N ARG A 163 6.82 -10.55 -4.64
CA ARG A 163 5.96 -10.77 -5.81
C ARG A 163 4.52 -10.93 -5.37
N ILE A 164 3.61 -10.42 -6.17
CA ILE A 164 2.19 -10.76 -6.08
C ILE A 164 2.01 -12.16 -6.65
N ILE A 165 1.29 -13.02 -5.93
CA ILE A 165 0.95 -14.38 -6.35
C ILE A 165 -0.56 -14.62 -6.47
N GLU A 166 -1.39 -13.79 -5.84
CA GLU A 166 -2.84 -13.76 -6.04
C GLU A 166 -3.35 -12.32 -5.93
N ILE A 167 -4.31 -11.94 -6.76
CA ILE A 167 -5.09 -10.71 -6.65
C ILE A 167 -6.55 -11.10 -6.49
N GLY A 168 -7.16 -10.65 -5.41
CA GLY A 168 -8.58 -10.75 -5.16
C GLY A 168 -9.21 -9.37 -5.03
N ALA A 169 -10.30 -9.11 -5.75
CA ALA A 169 -11.00 -7.85 -5.63
C ALA A 169 -12.50 -7.99 -5.91
N VAL A 170 -13.27 -7.09 -5.34
CA VAL A 170 -14.68 -6.90 -5.63
C VAL A 170 -14.97 -5.43 -5.92
N LYS A 171 -15.94 -5.18 -6.78
CA LYS A 171 -16.42 -3.83 -7.08
C LYS A 171 -17.75 -3.59 -6.41
N ILE A 172 -17.82 -2.50 -5.66
CA ILE A 172 -19.06 -2.00 -5.04
C ILE A 172 -19.61 -0.90 -5.94
N VAL A 173 -20.83 -1.10 -6.44
CA VAL A 173 -21.58 -0.13 -7.26
C VAL A 173 -22.91 0.13 -6.56
N ASP A 174 -23.25 1.40 -6.37
CA ASP A 174 -24.50 1.79 -5.68
C ASP A 174 -24.68 1.13 -4.30
N GLY A 175 -23.56 0.79 -3.65
CA GLY A 175 -23.51 0.16 -2.33
C GLY A 175 -23.76 -1.35 -2.32
N ASP A 176 -23.81 -2.01 -3.49
CA ASP A 176 -23.84 -3.45 -3.63
C ASP A 176 -22.55 -3.98 -4.23
N ILE A 177 -22.15 -5.17 -3.82
CA ILE A 177 -21.04 -5.88 -4.46
C ILE A 177 -21.56 -6.43 -5.78
N ALA A 178 -21.05 -5.88 -6.89
CA ALA A 178 -21.58 -6.16 -8.23
C ALA A 178 -20.68 -7.08 -9.06
N GLU A 179 -19.37 -6.97 -8.92
CA GLU A 179 -18.40 -7.69 -9.75
C GLU A 179 -17.26 -8.22 -8.88
N LYS A 180 -16.66 -9.32 -9.33
CA LYS A 180 -15.44 -9.87 -8.76
C LYS A 180 -14.33 -9.90 -9.82
N PHE A 181 -13.09 -9.72 -9.34
CA PHE A 181 -11.85 -9.93 -10.09
C PHE A 181 -10.96 -10.82 -9.24
N SER A 182 -10.57 -11.98 -9.75
CA SER A 182 -9.75 -12.92 -9.00
C SER A 182 -8.83 -13.68 -9.94
N THR A 183 -7.55 -13.72 -9.61
CA THR A 183 -6.57 -14.47 -10.39
C THR A 183 -5.33 -14.79 -9.57
N PHE A 184 -4.77 -15.97 -9.80
CA PHE A 184 -3.38 -16.23 -9.47
C PHE A 184 -2.46 -15.46 -10.42
N VAL A 185 -1.22 -15.24 -9.97
CA VAL A 185 -0.17 -14.60 -10.76
C VAL A 185 1.06 -15.50 -10.78
N ALA A 186 1.59 -15.75 -11.96
CA ALA A 186 2.74 -16.61 -12.15
C ALA A 186 3.96 -16.12 -11.33
N CYS A 187 4.56 -17.01 -10.60
CA CYS A 187 5.79 -16.77 -9.85
C CYS A 187 6.93 -17.61 -10.45
N PRO A 188 8.05 -16.99 -10.92
CA PRO A 188 9.14 -17.73 -11.54
C PRO A 188 10.08 -18.41 -10.54
N THR A 189 9.87 -18.21 -9.25
CA THR A 189 10.65 -18.79 -8.16
C THR A 189 9.76 -19.63 -7.26
N ARG A 190 10.31 -20.64 -6.61
CA ARG A 190 9.57 -21.40 -5.60
C ARG A 190 9.06 -20.50 -4.50
N LEU A 191 7.87 -20.81 -4.00
CA LEU A 191 7.30 -20.12 -2.86
C LEU A 191 8.04 -20.48 -1.58
N PRO A 192 8.29 -19.49 -0.69
CA PRO A 192 8.79 -19.76 0.65
C PRO A 192 7.82 -20.69 1.42
N PRO A 193 8.31 -21.69 2.17
CA PRO A 193 7.44 -22.59 2.91
C PRO A 193 6.48 -21.92 3.88
N GLU A 194 6.89 -20.80 4.47
CA GLU A 194 6.05 -19.96 5.33
C GLU A 194 4.88 -19.34 4.59
N ILE A 195 5.05 -18.95 3.32
CA ILE A 195 3.98 -18.41 2.48
C ILE A 195 3.00 -19.53 2.10
N VAL A 196 3.50 -20.70 1.70
CA VAL A 196 2.65 -21.87 1.43
C VAL A 196 1.83 -22.23 2.67
N SER A 197 2.45 -22.25 3.85
CA SER A 197 1.74 -22.54 5.10
C SER A 197 0.71 -21.48 5.48
N LEU A 198 0.95 -20.22 5.14
CA LEU A 198 0.07 -19.10 5.46
C LEU A 198 -1.13 -19.03 4.52
N THR A 199 -0.89 -19.10 3.21
CA THR A 199 -1.90 -18.84 2.16
C THR A 199 -2.56 -20.11 1.63
N GLY A 200 -1.92 -21.27 1.83
CA GLY A 200 -2.31 -22.53 1.21
C GLY A 200 -2.07 -22.58 -0.30
N ILE A 201 -1.42 -21.55 -0.87
CA ILE A 201 -1.06 -21.51 -2.29
C ILE A 201 0.24 -22.29 -2.48
N HIS A 202 0.25 -23.22 -3.43
CA HIS A 202 1.40 -24.03 -3.79
C HIS A 202 1.98 -23.61 -5.13
N ASP A 203 3.22 -24.01 -5.41
CA ASP A 203 3.85 -23.73 -6.71
C ASP A 203 3.01 -24.25 -7.90
N GLU A 204 2.34 -25.38 -7.70
CA GLU A 204 1.48 -26.01 -8.70
C GLU A 204 0.26 -25.17 -9.09
N ASP A 205 -0.29 -24.40 -8.14
CA ASP A 205 -1.44 -23.52 -8.37
C ASP A 205 -1.07 -22.33 -9.28
N LEU A 206 0.20 -21.98 -9.30
CA LEU A 206 0.72 -20.86 -10.11
C LEU A 206 1.16 -21.30 -11.52
N VAL A 207 1.16 -22.62 -11.79
CA VAL A 207 1.51 -23.14 -13.12
C VAL A 207 0.44 -22.77 -14.13
N GLY A 208 0.84 -22.03 -15.17
CA GLY A 208 -0.10 -21.55 -16.20
C GLY A 208 -0.87 -20.28 -15.83
N ALA A 209 -0.70 -19.77 -14.61
CA ALA A 209 -1.25 -18.47 -14.24
C ALA A 209 -0.64 -17.35 -15.12
N PRO A 210 -1.37 -16.27 -15.37
CA PRO A 210 -0.84 -15.14 -16.12
C PRO A 210 0.28 -14.42 -15.36
N THR A 211 1.22 -13.86 -16.10
CA THR A 211 2.29 -13.04 -15.53
C THR A 211 1.76 -11.66 -15.12
N ILE A 212 2.43 -11.02 -14.19
CA ILE A 212 2.00 -9.73 -13.60
C ILE A 212 1.83 -8.63 -14.66
N ASP A 213 2.65 -8.62 -15.70
CA ASP A 213 2.56 -7.67 -16.82
C ASP A 213 1.28 -7.82 -17.65
N LYS A 214 0.64 -9.00 -17.62
CA LYS A 214 -0.66 -9.25 -18.26
C LYS A 214 -1.84 -8.96 -17.32
N VAL A 215 -1.65 -9.14 -16.00
CA VAL A 215 -2.71 -8.93 -15.01
C VAL A 215 -2.89 -7.46 -14.69
N ILE A 216 -1.80 -6.71 -14.52
CA ILE A 216 -1.83 -5.29 -14.14
C ILE A 216 -2.68 -4.43 -15.07
N PRO A 217 -2.60 -4.55 -16.41
CA PRO A 217 -3.47 -3.78 -17.32
C PRO A 217 -4.95 -3.99 -17.04
N ASP A 218 -5.35 -5.25 -16.85
CA ASP A 218 -6.75 -5.61 -16.61
C ASP A 218 -7.21 -5.16 -15.21
N PHE A 219 -6.35 -5.30 -14.20
CA PHE A 219 -6.65 -4.79 -12.86
C PHE A 219 -6.75 -3.26 -12.83
N TYR A 220 -5.86 -2.57 -13.56
CA TYR A 220 -5.93 -1.11 -13.70
C TYR A 220 -7.24 -0.66 -14.34
N LYS A 221 -7.70 -1.38 -15.39
CA LYS A 221 -9.01 -1.16 -15.98
C LYS A 221 -10.15 -1.44 -14.99
N PHE A 222 -10.06 -2.49 -14.21
CA PHE A 222 -11.05 -2.80 -13.18
C PHE A 222 -11.19 -1.68 -12.15
N CYS A 223 -10.10 -0.98 -11.85
CA CYS A 223 -10.05 0.16 -10.92
C CYS A 223 -10.44 1.51 -11.55
N GLU A 224 -10.78 1.56 -12.85
CA GLU A 224 -11.09 2.82 -13.54
C GLU A 224 -12.26 3.55 -12.89
N GLY A 225 -12.04 4.82 -12.50
CA GLY A 225 -13.06 5.68 -11.90
C GLY A 225 -13.50 5.27 -10.49
N CYS A 226 -12.81 4.34 -9.85
CA CYS A 226 -13.16 3.84 -8.53
C CYS A 226 -12.25 4.41 -7.43
N PHE A 227 -12.75 4.45 -6.20
CA PHE A 227 -11.91 4.52 -5.00
C PHE A 227 -11.38 3.13 -4.66
N LEU A 228 -10.17 3.05 -4.12
CA LEU A 228 -9.58 1.82 -3.67
C LEU A 228 -9.83 1.61 -2.17
N VAL A 229 -10.13 0.39 -1.78
CA VAL A 229 -10.37 0.03 -0.38
C VAL A 229 -9.59 -1.23 -0.05
N GLY A 230 -9.03 -1.31 1.14
CA GLY A 230 -8.38 -2.50 1.66
C GLY A 230 -8.34 -2.50 3.18
N HIS A 231 -7.90 -3.60 3.76
CA HIS A 231 -7.66 -3.70 5.20
C HIS A 231 -6.15 -3.54 5.45
N ASN A 232 -5.71 -2.42 6.04
CA ASN A 232 -4.32 -1.96 6.01
C ASN A 232 -3.84 -1.69 4.56
N VAL A 233 -4.68 -1.02 3.80
CA VAL A 233 -4.60 -0.83 2.35
C VAL A 233 -3.22 -0.40 1.83
N GLN A 234 -2.44 0.31 2.65
CA GLN A 234 -1.12 0.79 2.24
C GLN A 234 -0.12 -0.34 1.97
N PHE A 235 -0.33 -1.52 2.57
CA PHE A 235 0.50 -2.68 2.29
C PHE A 235 0.31 -3.13 0.84
N ASP A 236 -0.91 -3.39 0.44
CA ASP A 236 -1.29 -3.90 -0.89
C ASP A 236 -1.13 -2.82 -1.97
N TYR A 237 -1.50 -1.58 -1.65
CA TYR A 237 -1.38 -0.45 -2.56
C TYR A 237 0.06 -0.23 -3.04
N ARG A 238 1.07 -0.43 -2.19
CA ARG A 238 2.47 -0.32 -2.61
C ARG A 238 2.86 -1.36 -3.65
N PHE A 239 2.34 -2.57 -3.56
CA PHE A 239 2.56 -3.62 -4.56
C PHE A 239 1.93 -3.24 -5.90
N ILE A 240 0.63 -2.90 -5.92
CA ILE A 240 -0.04 -2.55 -7.18
C ILE A 240 0.55 -1.28 -7.79
N ARG A 241 0.95 -0.32 -6.98
CA ARG A 241 1.64 0.88 -7.45
C ARG A 241 2.98 0.53 -8.09
N TYR A 242 3.81 -0.28 -7.42
CA TYR A 242 5.11 -0.69 -7.95
C TYR A 242 4.98 -1.43 -9.29
N TYR A 243 4.18 -2.47 -9.35
CA TYR A 243 3.98 -3.24 -10.58
C TYR A 243 3.20 -2.45 -11.65
N GLY A 244 2.35 -1.54 -11.22
CA GLY A 244 1.73 -0.56 -12.10
C GLY A 244 2.77 0.32 -12.79
N GLU A 245 3.64 0.98 -12.02
CA GLU A 245 4.71 1.85 -12.52
C GLU A 245 5.66 1.10 -13.48
N GLU A 246 6.07 -0.13 -13.15
CA GLU A 246 6.87 -1.00 -14.02
C GLU A 246 6.19 -1.23 -15.39
N ASN A 247 4.86 -1.31 -15.42
CA ASN A 247 4.06 -1.51 -16.62
C ASN A 247 3.53 -0.19 -17.21
N ARG A 248 3.91 0.96 -16.64
CA ARG A 248 3.47 2.30 -17.01
C ARG A 248 1.96 2.55 -16.79
N TYR A 249 1.34 1.90 -15.82
CA TYR A 249 -0.01 2.19 -15.31
C TYR A 249 0.10 2.86 -13.95
N MET A 250 -0.44 4.05 -13.82
CA MET A 250 -0.27 4.90 -12.64
C MET A 250 -1.51 4.77 -11.75
N PHE A 251 -1.42 3.94 -10.72
CA PHE A 251 -2.46 3.87 -9.68
C PHE A 251 -2.35 5.11 -8.79
N ASP A 252 -3.27 6.04 -8.91
CA ASP A 252 -3.32 7.32 -8.19
C ASP A 252 -4.67 7.55 -7.50
N GLN A 253 -5.53 6.52 -7.48
CA GLN A 253 -6.84 6.59 -6.88
C GLN A 253 -6.75 6.86 -5.37
N LYS A 254 -7.70 7.61 -4.83
CA LYS A 254 -7.85 7.79 -3.38
C LYS A 254 -8.14 6.45 -2.72
N GLN A 255 -7.46 6.19 -1.59
CA GLN A 255 -7.61 4.96 -0.82
C GLN A 255 -8.41 5.19 0.46
N TYR A 256 -9.16 4.18 0.87
CA TYR A 256 -9.82 4.09 2.16
C TYR A 256 -9.36 2.82 2.89
N ASP A 257 -9.04 2.97 4.16
CA ASP A 257 -8.50 1.88 4.99
C ASP A 257 -9.53 1.43 6.03
N THR A 258 -10.02 0.20 5.89
CA THR A 258 -10.98 -0.37 6.84
C THR A 258 -10.40 -0.60 8.22
N LEU A 259 -9.07 -0.80 8.35
CA LEU A 259 -8.39 -0.88 9.64
C LEU A 259 -8.54 0.45 10.41
N THR A 260 -8.23 1.57 9.75
CA THR A 260 -8.35 2.91 10.34
C THR A 260 -9.79 3.25 10.69
N LEU A 261 -10.73 2.94 9.78
CA LEU A 261 -12.17 3.13 10.03
C LEU A 261 -12.68 2.32 11.21
N ALA A 262 -12.29 1.06 11.31
CA ALA A 262 -12.69 0.21 12.43
C ALA A 262 -12.10 0.71 13.75
N GLN A 263 -10.84 1.14 13.77
CA GLN A 263 -10.22 1.75 14.95
C GLN A 263 -10.96 3.02 15.41
N GLU A 264 -11.48 3.81 14.48
CA GLU A 264 -12.27 5.00 14.79
C GLU A 264 -13.65 4.63 15.35
N LEU A 265 -14.39 3.78 14.65
CA LEU A 265 -15.81 3.53 14.91
C LEU A 265 -16.07 2.47 15.98
N LEU A 266 -15.17 1.48 16.11
CA LEU A 266 -15.34 0.36 17.03
C LEU A 266 -14.49 0.46 18.30
N ARG A 267 -13.88 1.63 18.56
CA ARG A 267 -13.01 1.84 19.74
C ARG A 267 -13.68 1.47 21.07
N GLY A 268 -14.98 1.71 21.20
CA GLY A 268 -15.75 1.46 22.42
C GLY A 268 -16.34 0.05 22.53
N VAL A 269 -16.16 -0.81 21.54
CA VAL A 269 -16.81 -2.13 21.47
C VAL A 269 -16.08 -3.21 22.28
N GLY A 270 -14.81 -2.95 22.64
CA GLY A 270 -14.03 -3.90 23.44
C GLY A 270 -13.37 -5.02 22.65
N LEU A 271 -13.09 -4.80 21.35
CA LEU A 271 -12.35 -5.76 20.52
C LEU A 271 -10.91 -5.90 21.01
N ASN A 272 -10.38 -7.12 21.03
CA ASN A 272 -9.00 -7.40 21.43
C ASN A 272 -7.97 -6.82 20.45
N ASN A 273 -8.32 -6.69 19.18
CA ASN A 273 -7.53 -6.10 18.11
C ASN A 273 -8.44 -5.73 16.93
N TYR A 274 -7.86 -5.13 15.89
CA TYR A 274 -8.59 -4.73 14.67
C TYR A 274 -8.11 -5.49 13.43
N LYS A 275 -7.70 -6.75 13.59
CA LYS A 275 -7.40 -7.63 12.45
C LYS A 275 -8.69 -7.96 11.70
N LEU A 276 -8.57 -8.30 10.42
CA LEU A 276 -9.71 -8.58 9.55
C LEU A 276 -10.65 -9.64 10.15
N ASN A 277 -10.10 -10.76 10.63
CA ASN A 277 -10.89 -11.82 11.27
C ASN A 277 -11.64 -11.34 12.51
N THR A 278 -11.00 -10.54 13.38
CA THR A 278 -11.65 -10.03 14.60
C THR A 278 -12.84 -9.12 14.29
N ILE A 279 -12.71 -8.28 13.25
CA ILE A 279 -13.79 -7.40 12.80
C ILE A 279 -14.88 -8.22 12.09
N ALA A 280 -14.50 -9.20 11.28
CA ALA A 280 -15.43 -10.12 10.63
C ALA A 280 -16.28 -10.87 11.67
N ASP A 281 -15.67 -11.43 12.70
CA ASP A 281 -16.35 -12.10 13.81
C ASP A 281 -17.33 -11.18 14.53
N HIS A 282 -16.96 -9.90 14.74
CA HIS A 282 -17.84 -8.90 15.34
C HIS A 282 -19.12 -8.68 14.52
N TYR A 283 -19.02 -8.70 13.19
CA TYR A 283 -20.18 -8.56 12.30
C TYR A 283 -20.85 -9.90 11.94
N GLY A 284 -20.32 -11.02 12.41
CA GLY A 284 -20.85 -12.36 12.12
C GLY A 284 -20.51 -12.85 10.71
N PHE A 285 -19.46 -12.34 10.10
CA PHE A 285 -19.00 -12.79 8.78
C PHE A 285 -18.02 -13.95 8.94
N THR A 286 -18.28 -15.05 8.23
CA THR A 286 -17.38 -16.19 8.12
C THR A 286 -16.74 -16.23 6.75
N PHE A 287 -15.44 -16.51 6.67
CA PHE A 287 -14.70 -16.56 5.40
C PHE A 287 -13.46 -17.47 5.50
N ASN A 288 -12.89 -17.80 4.36
CA ASN A 288 -11.65 -18.56 4.27
C ASN A 288 -10.46 -17.58 4.26
N HIS A 289 -9.78 -17.45 5.40
CA HIS A 289 -8.69 -16.49 5.58
C HIS A 289 -7.47 -16.86 4.75
N HIS A 290 -6.73 -15.84 4.31
CA HIS A 290 -5.54 -15.97 3.46
C HIS A 290 -5.82 -16.51 2.05
N ARG A 291 -6.94 -16.08 1.48
CA ARG A 291 -7.25 -16.15 0.06
C ARG A 291 -7.68 -14.75 -0.35
N ALA A 292 -6.93 -14.16 -1.26
CA ALA A 292 -7.09 -12.74 -1.61
C ALA A 292 -8.54 -12.36 -1.96
N PHE A 293 -9.28 -13.23 -2.67
CA PHE A 293 -10.68 -12.96 -2.99
C PHE A 293 -11.58 -12.98 -1.74
N ASP A 294 -11.42 -13.95 -0.86
CA ASP A 294 -12.26 -14.08 0.34
C ASP A 294 -11.98 -12.94 1.33
N ASP A 295 -10.71 -12.53 1.45
CA ASP A 295 -10.29 -11.40 2.27
C ASP A 295 -10.82 -10.07 1.70
N ALA A 296 -10.75 -9.85 0.38
CA ALA A 296 -11.32 -8.68 -0.29
C ALA A 296 -12.84 -8.62 -0.14
N LEU A 297 -13.54 -9.73 -0.32
CA LEU A 297 -15.00 -9.83 -0.16
C LEU A 297 -15.44 -9.52 1.27
N THR A 298 -14.73 -10.08 2.25
CA THR A 298 -14.99 -9.82 3.66
C THR A 298 -14.71 -8.37 4.03
N THR A 299 -13.59 -7.82 3.53
CA THR A 299 -13.25 -6.40 3.68
C THR A 299 -14.33 -5.50 3.07
N ALA A 300 -14.91 -5.88 1.93
CA ALA A 300 -16.00 -5.12 1.29
C ALA A 300 -17.27 -5.12 2.16
N LYS A 301 -17.66 -6.26 2.71
CA LYS A 301 -18.79 -6.36 3.65
C LYS A 301 -18.58 -5.50 4.90
N ILE A 302 -17.38 -5.56 5.49
CA ILE A 302 -16.98 -4.72 6.63
C ILE A 302 -17.02 -3.24 6.25
N PHE A 303 -16.46 -2.85 5.10
CA PHE A 303 -16.47 -1.47 4.62
C PHE A 303 -17.89 -0.92 4.51
N ILE A 304 -18.81 -1.69 3.92
CA ILE A 304 -20.22 -1.32 3.79
C ILE A 304 -20.83 -1.06 5.18
N GLU A 305 -20.62 -1.96 6.17
CA GLU A 305 -21.15 -1.79 7.52
C GLU A 305 -20.54 -0.57 8.24
N LEU A 306 -19.24 -0.36 8.11
CA LEU A 306 -18.58 0.82 8.70
C LEU A 306 -19.10 2.13 8.10
N ILE A 307 -19.33 2.19 6.77
CA ILE A 307 -19.90 3.38 6.13
C ILE A 307 -21.38 3.58 6.50
N LYS A 308 -22.17 2.51 6.70
CA LYS A 308 -23.53 2.62 7.22
C LYS A 308 -23.54 3.26 8.62
N GLN A 309 -22.61 2.90 9.49
CA GLN A 309 -22.46 3.51 10.82
C GLN A 309 -22.02 4.97 10.75
N ARG A 310 -21.03 5.27 9.92
CA ARG A 310 -20.46 6.62 9.77
C ARG A 310 -21.38 7.56 8.97
N LYS A 311 -22.15 7.03 8.06
CA LYS A 311 -23.03 7.75 7.09
C LYS A 311 -22.30 8.66 6.11
N ALA A 312 -20.98 8.72 6.13
CA ALA A 312 -20.12 9.54 5.27
C ALA A 312 -18.80 8.83 4.97
N LEU A 313 -18.11 9.23 3.88
CA LEU A 313 -16.73 8.81 3.62
C LEU A 313 -15.76 9.55 4.54
N PRO A 314 -14.61 8.91 4.87
CA PRO A 314 -13.56 9.51 5.67
C PRO A 314 -12.80 10.63 4.93
#